data_b9f6249faabb41d7f94ab355818d20f7
#
_entry.id   b9f6249faabb41d7f94ab355818d20f7
#
_cell.length_a   1.000
_cell.length_b   1.000
_cell.length_c   1.000
_cell.angle_alpha   90.00
_cell.angle_beta   90.00
_cell.angle_gamma   90.00
#
_symmetry.space_group_name_H-M   'P 1'
#
loop_
_entity.id
_entity.type
_entity.pdbx_description
1 polymer ?
#
loop_
_entity_poly.entity_id
_entity_poly.type
_entity_poly.pdbx_seq_one_letter_code
_entity_poly.pdbx_strand_id
1 'polypeptide(L)'
;MKRIFTSLALLCATLFTLHAQDCVFQYEGKPLEDGATVTINAAPDVFGEPECNTNPADDIANGLFIVNKTNKALSGSAKITISDKTLQTENIRWCMGGICQIVQSTTMTKDFSIAASKNGANGKTAIQYDCAVKGEGGEMTTKLEATIGGKTYTVFIHFINDPNLHVSGTTTTAKPVAYYTLDGRQVSQRPRGVCLVKFSDGRVRKMVSK
;
A
#
# COMPACT_ATOMS: atom_id res chain seq x y z
N MET A 1 -26.60 -70.10 -3.97
CA MET A 1 -26.45 -69.16 -2.82
C MET A 1 -25.49 -68.06 -3.27
N LYS A 2 -26.04 -66.91 -3.64
CA LYS A 2 -25.26 -65.71 -4.07
C LYS A 2 -24.95 -64.88 -2.86
N ARG A 3 -23.68 -64.68 -2.53
CA ARG A 3 -23.25 -63.77 -1.47
C ARG A 3 -23.12 -62.34 -2.05
N ILE A 4 -23.99 -61.46 -1.62
CA ILE A 4 -23.97 -60.03 -1.93
C ILE A 4 -22.99 -59.39 -0.96
N PHE A 5 -21.83 -58.93 -1.46
CA PHE A 5 -20.91 -58.07 -0.71
C PHE A 5 -21.37 -56.61 -0.84
N THR A 6 -21.97 -56.12 0.21
CA THR A 6 -22.31 -54.70 0.34
C THR A 6 -21.04 -53.97 0.80
N SER A 7 -20.33 -53.32 -0.14
CA SER A 7 -19.24 -52.42 0.16
C SER A 7 -19.82 -51.11 0.65
N LEU A 8 -19.78 -50.87 1.98
CA LEU A 8 -20.08 -49.60 2.60
C LEU A 8 -18.89 -48.67 2.39
N ALA A 9 -18.95 -47.85 1.34
CA ALA A 9 -18.00 -46.79 1.11
C ALA A 9 -18.28 -45.67 2.14
N LEU A 10 -17.47 -45.66 3.20
CA LEU A 10 -17.46 -44.57 4.18
C LEU A 10 -16.85 -43.30 3.52
N LEU A 11 -17.72 -42.46 2.94
CA LEU A 11 -17.34 -41.19 2.39
C LEU A 11 -17.03 -40.26 3.56
N CYS A 12 -15.76 -40.18 3.99
CA CYS A 12 -15.26 -39.17 4.89
C CYS A 12 -15.32 -37.80 4.17
N ALA A 13 -16.49 -37.19 4.19
CA ALA A 13 -16.61 -35.76 3.87
C ALA A 13 -15.92 -34.98 4.98
N THR A 14 -14.63 -34.69 4.82
CA THR A 14 -13.95 -33.63 5.61
C THR A 14 -14.63 -32.33 5.26
N LEU A 15 -15.57 -31.94 6.07
CA LEU A 15 -16.14 -30.59 6.09
C LEU A 15 -14.99 -29.64 6.43
N PHE A 16 -14.26 -29.18 5.42
CA PHE A 16 -13.48 -27.96 5.55
C PHE A 16 -14.48 -26.85 5.83
N THR A 17 -14.70 -26.56 7.10
CA THR A 17 -15.38 -25.33 7.48
C THR A 17 -14.48 -24.19 7.01
N LEU A 18 -14.79 -23.68 5.82
CA LEU A 18 -14.31 -22.39 5.36
C LEU A 18 -14.86 -21.36 6.35
N HIS A 19 -14.12 -21.14 7.45
CA HIS A 19 -14.41 -20.03 8.32
C HIS A 19 -14.14 -18.79 7.48
N ALA A 20 -15.22 -18.12 7.08
CA ALA A 20 -15.09 -16.82 6.44
C ALA A 20 -14.23 -15.95 7.35
N GLN A 21 -13.13 -15.44 6.82
CA GLN A 21 -12.26 -14.54 7.57
C GLN A 21 -13.03 -13.27 7.87
N ASP A 22 -13.09 -12.89 9.15
CA ASP A 22 -13.75 -11.66 9.59
C ASP A 22 -13.07 -10.42 9.01
N CYS A 23 -11.75 -10.50 8.81
CA CYS A 23 -10.93 -9.46 8.23
C CYS A 23 -10.02 -10.02 7.13
N VAL A 24 -9.55 -9.14 6.26
CA VAL A 24 -8.58 -9.46 5.22
C VAL A 24 -7.75 -8.21 4.92
N PHE A 25 -6.46 -8.39 4.64
CA PHE A 25 -5.67 -7.33 4.01
C PHE A 25 -6.09 -7.18 2.55
N GLN A 26 -6.04 -5.96 2.05
CA GLN A 26 -6.37 -5.60 0.67
C GLN A 26 -5.32 -4.63 0.13
N TYR A 27 -4.85 -4.87 -1.09
CA TYR A 27 -3.96 -3.97 -1.82
C TYR A 27 -4.41 -3.88 -3.28
N GLU A 28 -4.34 -2.70 -3.88
CA GLU A 28 -4.86 -2.44 -5.24
C GLU A 28 -6.30 -2.94 -5.46
N GLY A 29 -7.15 -2.77 -4.45
CA GLY A 29 -8.53 -3.21 -4.50
C GLY A 29 -8.72 -4.74 -4.40
N LYS A 30 -7.65 -5.53 -4.29
CA LYS A 30 -7.70 -7.01 -4.26
C LYS A 30 -7.43 -7.53 -2.85
N PRO A 31 -8.19 -8.52 -2.36
CA PRO A 31 -7.89 -9.18 -1.11
C PRO A 31 -6.57 -9.95 -1.21
N LEU A 32 -5.79 -9.90 -0.15
CA LEU A 32 -4.53 -10.63 -0.01
C LEU A 32 -4.75 -11.92 0.79
N GLU A 33 -4.03 -12.95 0.44
CA GLU A 33 -3.93 -14.15 1.27
C GLU A 33 -3.12 -13.85 2.53
N ASP A 34 -3.34 -14.62 3.60
CA ASP A 34 -2.58 -14.49 4.83
C ASP A 34 -1.10 -14.82 4.58
N GLY A 35 -0.21 -13.93 5.01
CA GLY A 35 1.22 -14.05 4.72
C GLY A 35 1.66 -13.59 3.31
N ALA A 36 0.76 -12.98 2.52
CA ALA A 36 1.13 -12.42 1.21
C ALA A 36 2.17 -11.29 1.36
N THR A 37 2.97 -11.09 0.31
CA THR A 37 3.94 -10.00 0.21
C THR A 37 3.44 -8.94 -0.77
N VAL A 38 3.43 -7.70 -0.33
CA VAL A 38 3.22 -6.50 -1.15
C VAL A 38 4.58 -5.88 -1.43
N THR A 39 4.97 -5.84 -2.69
CA THR A 39 6.23 -5.23 -3.11
C THR A 39 5.97 -3.81 -3.62
N ILE A 40 6.71 -2.85 -3.09
CA ILE A 40 6.59 -1.43 -3.40
C ILE A 40 7.97 -0.91 -3.78
N ASN A 41 8.07 -0.42 -5.00
CA ASN A 41 9.29 0.23 -5.48
C ASN A 41 9.28 1.70 -5.07
N ALA A 42 10.46 2.22 -4.72
CA ALA A 42 10.62 3.62 -4.49
C ALA A 42 10.19 4.42 -5.73
N ALA A 43 9.44 5.48 -5.52
CA ALA A 43 8.96 6.37 -6.56
C ALA A 43 9.11 7.81 -6.11
N PRO A 44 9.25 8.78 -7.03
CA PRO A 44 9.28 10.18 -6.66
C PRO A 44 7.98 10.61 -5.97
N ASP A 45 8.10 11.25 -4.82
CA ASP A 45 6.99 11.92 -4.14
C ASP A 45 6.56 13.19 -4.92
N VAL A 46 5.64 13.96 -4.34
CA VAL A 46 5.15 15.21 -4.95
C VAL A 46 6.24 16.29 -5.11
N PHE A 47 7.36 16.16 -4.42
CA PHE A 47 8.52 17.05 -4.52
C PHE A 47 9.64 16.49 -5.41
N GLY A 48 9.50 15.24 -5.87
CA GLY A 48 10.47 14.54 -6.70
C GLY A 48 11.52 13.77 -5.90
N GLU A 49 11.36 13.66 -4.58
CA GLU A 49 12.23 12.88 -3.71
C GLU A 49 11.78 11.41 -3.68
N PRO A 50 12.71 10.43 -3.71
CA PRO A 50 12.33 9.02 -3.70
C PRO A 50 11.72 8.62 -2.35
N GLU A 51 10.53 8.04 -2.39
CA GLU A 51 9.86 7.44 -1.24
C GLU A 51 9.29 6.07 -1.55
N CYS A 52 9.21 5.21 -0.55
CA CYS A 52 8.36 4.03 -0.56
C CYS A 52 7.12 4.30 0.26
N ASN A 53 5.94 4.04 -0.31
CA ASN A 53 4.67 4.36 0.35
C ASN A 53 3.59 3.35 -0.03
N THR A 54 2.95 2.74 0.98
CA THR A 54 1.85 1.79 0.77
C THR A 54 0.55 2.46 0.32
N ASN A 55 0.42 3.78 0.53
CA ASN A 55 -0.76 4.57 0.18
C ASN A 55 -0.33 5.92 -0.38
N PRO A 56 0.21 5.99 -1.60
CA PRO A 56 0.63 7.25 -2.20
C PRO A 56 -0.56 8.22 -2.34
N ALA A 57 -0.29 9.50 -2.18
CA ALA A 57 -1.33 10.54 -2.09
C ALA A 57 -2.19 10.66 -3.35
N ASP A 58 -1.64 10.29 -4.49
CA ASP A 58 -2.31 10.30 -5.81
C ASP A 58 -3.11 9.02 -6.09
N ASP A 59 -2.94 7.97 -5.27
CA ASP A 59 -3.62 6.68 -5.47
C ASP A 59 -4.04 6.01 -4.15
N ILE A 60 -4.57 6.78 -3.21
CA ILE A 60 -5.00 6.28 -1.89
C ILE A 60 -6.01 5.14 -2.00
N ALA A 61 -6.86 5.13 -3.02
CA ALA A 61 -7.90 4.12 -3.19
C ALA A 61 -7.33 2.71 -3.40
N ASN A 62 -6.16 2.60 -4.00
CA ASN A 62 -5.48 1.35 -4.31
C ASN A 62 -4.39 0.98 -3.28
N GLY A 63 -4.24 1.75 -2.22
CA GLY A 63 -3.29 1.49 -1.15
C GLY A 63 -3.57 0.24 -0.34
N LEU A 64 -2.78 0.06 0.71
CA LEU A 64 -2.91 -1.06 1.66
C LEU A 64 -3.98 -0.76 2.71
N PHE A 65 -4.92 -1.68 2.88
CA PHE A 65 -5.99 -1.62 3.86
C PHE A 65 -6.13 -2.91 4.64
N ILE A 66 -6.69 -2.83 5.85
CA ILE A 66 -7.35 -3.95 6.49
C ILE A 66 -8.86 -3.74 6.40
N VAL A 67 -9.58 -4.77 5.95
CA VAL A 67 -11.00 -4.73 5.60
C VAL A 67 -11.77 -5.62 6.57
N ASN A 68 -12.80 -5.08 7.19
CA ASN A 68 -13.76 -5.79 8.03
C ASN A 68 -14.94 -6.26 7.18
N LYS A 69 -15.15 -7.56 7.12
CA LYS A 69 -16.28 -8.19 6.39
C LYS A 69 -17.51 -8.38 7.23
N THR A 70 -17.45 -8.05 8.53
CA THR A 70 -18.57 -8.25 9.47
C THR A 70 -19.42 -7.00 9.59
N ASN A 71 -20.64 -7.17 10.08
CA ASN A 71 -21.56 -6.07 10.38
C ASN A 71 -21.34 -5.40 11.76
N LYS A 72 -20.25 -5.72 12.44
CA LYS A 72 -19.85 -5.15 13.73
C LYS A 72 -18.52 -4.43 13.59
N ALA A 73 -18.36 -3.34 14.32
CA ALA A 73 -17.04 -2.72 14.46
C ALA A 73 -16.10 -3.69 15.17
N LEU A 74 -14.85 -3.72 14.73
CA LEU A 74 -13.82 -4.58 15.29
C LEU A 74 -12.68 -3.72 15.84
N SER A 75 -12.08 -4.19 16.92
CA SER A 75 -10.87 -3.59 17.49
C SER A 75 -9.80 -4.65 17.64
N GLY A 76 -8.55 -4.24 17.55
CA GLY A 76 -7.42 -5.13 17.67
C GLY A 76 -6.11 -4.37 17.87
N SER A 77 -5.03 -5.11 17.90
CA SER A 77 -3.68 -4.57 17.93
C SER A 77 -2.94 -4.95 16.66
N ALA A 78 -2.12 -4.04 16.16
CA ALA A 78 -1.23 -4.29 15.03
C ALA A 78 0.22 -4.16 15.49
N LYS A 79 1.07 -5.05 14.97
CA LYS A 79 2.50 -5.07 15.22
C LYS A 79 3.24 -5.07 13.91
N ILE A 80 4.22 -4.19 13.77
CA ILE A 80 5.22 -4.26 12.70
C ILE A 80 6.52 -4.83 13.25
N THR A 81 7.23 -5.57 12.39
CA THR A 81 8.58 -6.06 12.64
C THR A 81 9.41 -5.86 11.37
N ILE A 82 10.43 -5.01 11.46
CA ILE A 82 11.33 -4.72 10.33
C ILE A 82 12.45 -5.75 10.34
N SER A 83 12.69 -6.38 9.20
CA SER A 83 13.80 -7.30 8.94
C SER A 83 14.50 -6.94 7.62
N ASP A 84 15.67 -7.54 7.41
CA ASP A 84 16.42 -7.50 6.14
C ASP A 84 16.55 -6.09 5.56
N LYS A 85 16.91 -5.13 6.41
CA LYS A 85 16.99 -3.73 6.03
C LYS A 85 18.39 -3.37 5.53
N THR A 86 18.55 -3.29 4.21
CA THR A 86 19.67 -2.65 3.53
C THR A 86 19.29 -1.27 2.97
N LEU A 87 17.98 -1.02 2.83
CA LEU A 87 17.44 0.27 2.40
C LEU A 87 17.83 1.37 3.40
N GLN A 88 18.49 2.41 2.92
CA GLN A 88 18.75 3.61 3.72
C GLN A 88 17.50 4.49 3.72
N THR A 89 16.97 4.75 4.90
CA THR A 89 15.70 5.46 5.04
C THR A 89 15.79 6.58 6.08
N GLU A 90 15.01 7.62 5.85
CA GLU A 90 14.69 8.60 6.89
C GLU A 90 13.20 8.50 7.26
N ASN A 91 12.91 8.74 8.54
CA ASN A 91 11.54 8.94 9.02
C ASN A 91 10.55 7.85 8.57
N ILE A 92 10.88 6.57 8.84
CA ILE A 92 9.89 5.51 8.62
C ILE A 92 8.65 5.89 9.44
N ARG A 93 7.53 6.11 8.75
CA ARG A 93 6.26 6.50 9.34
C ARG A 93 5.23 5.39 9.18
N TRP A 94 4.47 5.16 10.23
CA TRP A 94 3.38 4.20 10.22
C TRP A 94 2.09 4.84 10.74
N CYS A 95 1.09 4.92 9.87
CA CYS A 95 -0.24 5.38 10.20
C CYS A 95 -1.24 4.23 10.10
N MET A 96 -2.09 4.07 11.10
CA MET A 96 -3.20 3.11 11.11
C MET A 96 -4.26 3.60 12.07
N GLY A 97 -5.54 3.52 11.68
CA GLY A 97 -6.64 3.99 12.51
C GLY A 97 -6.63 5.50 12.77
N GLY A 98 -6.06 6.28 11.85
CA GLY A 98 -5.98 7.75 11.98
C GLY A 98 -4.82 8.25 12.86
N ILE A 99 -3.97 7.38 13.39
CA ILE A 99 -2.84 7.74 14.23
C ILE A 99 -1.54 7.44 13.48
N CYS A 100 -0.72 8.48 13.28
CA CYS A 100 0.60 8.38 12.64
C CYS A 100 1.71 8.51 13.67
N GLN A 101 2.75 7.67 13.54
CA GLN A 101 3.92 7.69 14.41
C GLN A 101 5.18 7.38 13.61
N ILE A 102 6.30 7.96 14.03
CA ILE A 102 7.62 7.60 13.50
C ILE A 102 8.08 6.30 14.17
N VAL A 103 8.54 5.37 13.35
CA VAL A 103 9.05 4.08 13.80
C VAL A 103 10.50 4.25 14.25
N GLN A 104 10.72 4.15 15.56
CA GLN A 104 12.03 4.37 16.18
C GLN A 104 12.80 3.07 16.48
N SER A 105 12.18 1.92 16.30
CA SER A 105 12.77 0.61 16.57
C SER A 105 12.35 -0.40 15.52
N THR A 106 13.00 -1.56 15.51
CA THR A 106 12.67 -2.65 14.57
C THR A 106 11.28 -3.26 14.81
N THR A 107 10.68 -3.00 15.95
CA THR A 107 9.33 -3.45 16.28
C THR A 107 8.51 -2.33 16.88
N MET A 108 7.25 -2.25 16.49
CA MET A 108 6.30 -1.29 17.06
C MET A 108 4.90 -1.91 17.09
N THR A 109 4.14 -1.61 18.14
CA THR A 109 2.76 -2.09 18.29
C THR A 109 1.84 -0.91 18.54
N LYS A 110 0.62 -0.93 17.97
CA LYS A 110 -0.44 0.03 18.25
C LYS A 110 -1.81 -0.62 18.17
N ASP A 111 -2.76 -0.06 18.90
CA ASP A 111 -4.17 -0.44 18.81
C ASP A 111 -4.85 0.28 17.64
N PHE A 112 -5.87 -0.36 17.09
CA PHE A 112 -6.67 0.19 16.01
C PHE A 112 -8.12 -0.32 16.08
N SER A 113 -8.99 0.34 15.33
CA SER A 113 -10.36 -0.10 15.12
C SER A 113 -10.73 -0.02 13.65
N ILE A 114 -11.68 -0.86 13.24
CA ILE A 114 -12.24 -0.89 11.90
C ILE A 114 -13.76 -0.77 12.03
N ALA A 115 -14.34 0.16 11.28
CA ALA A 115 -15.80 0.32 11.24
C ALA A 115 -16.48 -0.97 10.76
N ALA A 116 -17.75 -1.14 11.11
CA ALA A 116 -18.60 -2.21 10.59
C ALA A 116 -18.81 -2.05 9.07
N SER A 117 -19.00 -3.16 8.37
CA SER A 117 -19.60 -3.14 7.04
C SER A 117 -21.02 -2.60 7.11
N LYS A 118 -21.39 -1.68 6.20
CA LYS A 118 -22.71 -1.09 6.11
C LYS A 118 -23.17 -0.98 4.66
N ASN A 119 -24.43 -1.31 4.39
CA ASN A 119 -25.06 -1.12 3.06
C ASN A 119 -24.26 -1.75 1.89
N GLY A 120 -23.65 -2.91 2.11
CA GLY A 120 -22.84 -3.61 1.10
C GLY A 120 -21.41 -3.07 0.95
N ALA A 121 -21.04 -2.01 1.66
CA ALA A 121 -19.68 -1.52 1.71
C ALA A 121 -18.97 -2.05 2.94
N ASN A 122 -17.79 -2.66 2.75
CA ASN A 122 -16.96 -3.12 3.85
C ASN A 122 -16.35 -1.95 4.63
N GLY A 123 -16.34 -2.05 5.95
CA GLY A 123 -15.52 -1.17 6.79
C GLY A 123 -14.05 -1.41 6.48
N LYS A 124 -13.26 -0.34 6.37
CA LYS A 124 -11.83 -0.45 6.10
C LYS A 124 -11.02 0.60 6.85
N THR A 125 -9.79 0.24 7.18
CA THR A 125 -8.80 1.15 7.77
C THR A 125 -7.57 1.14 6.88
N ALA A 126 -7.14 2.32 6.45
CA ALA A 126 -5.92 2.48 5.68
C ALA A 126 -4.69 2.17 6.56
N ILE A 127 -3.70 1.56 5.95
CA ILE A 127 -2.40 1.27 6.54
C ILE A 127 -1.38 2.02 5.69
N GLN A 128 -1.09 3.25 6.07
CA GLN A 128 -0.02 4.01 5.45
C GLN A 128 1.29 3.67 6.17
N TYR A 129 2.20 3.07 5.43
CA TYR A 129 3.55 2.76 5.87
C TYR A 129 4.49 3.31 4.80
N ASP A 130 5.30 4.27 5.17
CA ASP A 130 6.12 5.02 4.23
C ASP A 130 7.48 5.40 4.81
N CYS A 131 8.42 5.69 3.94
CA CYS A 131 9.72 6.23 4.29
C CYS A 131 10.33 7.00 3.12
N ALA A 132 11.00 8.10 3.42
CA ALA A 132 11.91 8.73 2.48
C ALA A 132 13.13 7.81 2.30
N VAL A 133 13.56 7.65 1.05
CA VAL A 133 14.68 6.79 0.69
C VAL A 133 15.92 7.64 0.47
N LYS A 134 17.05 7.17 0.97
CA LYS A 134 18.37 7.80 0.80
C LYS A 134 19.30 6.88 0.06
N GLY A 135 20.20 7.49 -0.73
CA GLY A 135 21.21 6.75 -1.48
C GLY A 135 20.63 5.95 -2.65
N GLU A 136 21.45 5.10 -3.21
CA GLU A 136 21.13 4.27 -4.37
C GLU A 136 21.04 2.80 -3.95
N GLY A 137 19.91 2.18 -4.27
CA GLY A 137 19.67 0.76 -4.01
C GLY A 137 19.29 0.41 -2.57
N GLY A 138 18.96 -0.87 -2.39
CA GLY A 138 18.58 -1.46 -1.11
C GLY A 138 17.14 -1.89 -1.00
N GLU A 139 16.87 -2.67 0.02
CA GLU A 139 15.54 -3.23 0.29
C GLU A 139 15.25 -3.27 1.80
N MET A 140 13.99 -3.34 2.15
CA MET A 140 13.52 -3.48 3.52
C MET A 140 12.25 -4.31 3.54
N THR A 141 12.22 -5.34 4.37
CA THR A 141 11.03 -6.13 4.60
C THR A 141 10.43 -5.81 5.97
N THR A 142 9.14 -5.55 6.00
CA THR A 142 8.37 -5.34 7.23
C THR A 142 7.24 -6.35 7.28
N LYS A 143 7.21 -7.16 8.34
CA LYS A 143 6.07 -8.00 8.68
C LYS A 143 5.06 -7.16 9.45
N LEU A 144 3.83 -7.09 8.97
CA LEU A 144 2.70 -6.49 9.66
C LEU A 144 1.74 -7.60 10.10
N GLU A 145 1.49 -7.67 11.39
CA GLU A 145 0.56 -8.60 12.04
C GLU A 145 -0.58 -7.82 12.69
N ALA A 146 -1.81 -8.12 12.31
CA ALA A 146 -3.01 -7.54 12.92
C ALA A 146 -3.76 -8.63 13.70
N THR A 147 -3.87 -8.48 15.02
CA THR A 147 -4.58 -9.42 15.88
C THR A 147 -5.95 -8.86 16.26
N ILE A 148 -7.02 -9.56 15.86
CA ILE A 148 -8.41 -9.17 16.05
C ILE A 148 -9.18 -10.40 16.56
N GLY A 149 -9.84 -10.29 17.71
CA GLY A 149 -10.63 -11.39 18.26
C GLY A 149 -9.84 -12.68 18.49
N GLY A 150 -8.55 -12.58 18.79
CA GLY A 150 -7.65 -13.73 19.00
C GLY A 150 -7.13 -14.37 17.69
N LYS A 151 -7.52 -13.86 16.52
CA LYS A 151 -6.96 -14.26 15.22
C LYS A 151 -5.92 -13.26 14.76
N THR A 152 -4.82 -13.76 14.19
CA THR A 152 -3.76 -12.93 13.63
C THR A 152 -3.80 -13.03 12.11
N TYR A 153 -3.76 -11.88 11.45
CA TYR A 153 -3.67 -11.71 10.00
C TYR A 153 -2.32 -11.10 9.69
N THR A 154 -1.65 -11.61 8.68
CA THR A 154 -0.26 -11.24 8.36
C THR A 154 -0.16 -10.75 6.93
N VAL A 155 0.62 -9.68 6.71
CA VAL A 155 1.10 -9.25 5.40
C VAL A 155 2.56 -8.83 5.52
N PHE A 156 3.34 -9.12 4.49
CA PHE A 156 4.71 -8.63 4.36
C PHE A 156 4.70 -7.42 3.41
N ILE A 157 5.40 -6.36 3.79
CA ILE A 157 5.61 -5.17 2.99
C ILE A 157 7.10 -5.16 2.62
N HIS A 158 7.38 -5.28 1.33
CA HIS A 158 8.74 -5.30 0.81
C HIS A 158 9.00 -4.02 0.02
N PHE A 159 9.78 -3.12 0.58
CA PHE A 159 10.23 -1.89 -0.05
C PHE A 159 11.54 -2.14 -0.79
N ILE A 160 11.61 -1.67 -2.03
CA ILE A 160 12.76 -1.81 -2.90
C ILE A 160 13.13 -0.43 -3.46
N ASN A 161 14.40 -0.06 -3.35
CA ASN A 161 14.99 1.01 -4.14
C ASN A 161 16.02 0.39 -5.09
N ASP A 162 15.59 0.06 -6.30
CA ASP A 162 16.49 -0.45 -7.33
C ASP A 162 16.75 0.66 -8.35
N PRO A 163 17.97 1.18 -8.44
CA PRO A 163 18.32 2.22 -9.40
C PRO A 163 18.09 1.79 -10.85
N ASN A 164 18.01 0.47 -11.12
CA ASN A 164 17.71 -0.06 -12.45
C ASN A 164 16.22 -0.24 -12.69
N LEU A 165 15.40 -0.35 -11.64
CA LEU A 165 13.95 -0.32 -11.72
C LEU A 165 13.40 1.12 -11.79
N HIS A 166 14.20 2.11 -11.48
CA HIS A 166 14.03 3.46 -12.03
C HIS A 166 14.30 3.47 -13.55
N VAL A 167 14.09 2.31 -14.22
CA VAL A 167 13.73 2.37 -15.60
C VAL A 167 12.61 3.40 -15.63
N SER A 168 13.11 4.65 -15.91
CA SER A 168 12.49 5.14 -17.11
C SER A 168 11.05 4.66 -17.13
N GLY A 169 10.22 5.15 -16.23
CA GLY A 169 8.93 5.54 -16.74
C GLY A 169 9.32 6.14 -18.05
N THR A 170 9.03 5.46 -19.15
CA THR A 170 9.35 5.85 -20.50
C THR A 170 9.73 7.31 -20.45
N THR A 171 10.99 7.66 -20.65
CA THR A 171 11.29 9.02 -21.02
C THR A 171 10.53 9.20 -22.31
N THR A 172 9.22 9.30 -22.17
CA THR A 172 8.50 10.15 -23.05
C THR A 172 9.30 11.41 -22.84
N THR A 173 10.09 11.71 -23.83
CA THR A 173 10.66 13.03 -24.03
C THR A 173 9.47 13.96 -24.20
N ALA A 174 8.66 14.02 -23.15
CA ALA A 174 7.47 14.83 -23.08
C ALA A 174 8.00 16.24 -23.08
N LYS A 175 8.02 16.80 -24.29
CA LYS A 175 8.50 18.16 -24.50
C LYS A 175 7.44 19.12 -23.96
N PRO A 176 7.84 20.21 -23.30
CA PRO A 176 6.91 21.30 -22.99
C PRO A 176 6.22 21.76 -24.28
N VAL A 177 4.89 21.73 -24.29
CA VAL A 177 4.07 22.18 -25.43
C VAL A 177 3.36 23.50 -25.15
N ALA A 178 3.18 23.85 -23.87
CA ALA A 178 2.59 25.13 -23.50
C ALA A 178 3.01 25.53 -22.08
N TYR A 179 3.10 26.84 -21.85
CA TYR A 179 3.35 27.45 -20.56
C TYR A 179 2.15 28.30 -20.15
N TYR A 180 1.82 28.27 -18.85
CA TYR A 180 0.72 29.03 -18.29
C TYR A 180 1.18 29.75 -17.02
N THR A 181 0.67 30.93 -16.82
CA THR A 181 0.76 31.65 -15.53
C THR A 181 -0.15 30.98 -14.51
N LEU A 182 0.00 31.30 -13.22
CA LEU A 182 -0.83 30.70 -12.15
C LEU A 182 -2.31 31.05 -12.26
N ASP A 183 -2.65 32.16 -12.95
CA ASP A 183 -4.01 32.58 -13.29
C ASP A 183 -4.58 31.87 -14.54
N GLY A 184 -3.83 30.89 -15.12
CA GLY A 184 -4.27 30.06 -16.22
C GLY A 184 -4.06 30.66 -17.60
N ARG A 185 -3.46 31.86 -17.74
CA ARG A 185 -3.20 32.49 -19.03
C ARG A 185 -2.00 31.82 -19.72
N GLN A 186 -2.18 31.38 -20.95
CA GLN A 186 -1.10 30.84 -21.76
C GLN A 186 -0.11 31.91 -22.19
N VAL A 187 1.19 31.60 -22.12
CA VAL A 187 2.29 32.46 -22.51
C VAL A 187 3.19 31.75 -23.54
N SER A 188 3.80 32.53 -24.42
CA SER A 188 4.62 31.99 -25.52
C SER A 188 5.99 31.46 -25.06
N GLN A 189 6.47 31.90 -23.91
CA GLN A 189 7.76 31.52 -23.38
C GLN A 189 7.62 31.21 -21.89
N ARG A 190 8.54 30.40 -21.34
CA ARG A 190 8.59 30.06 -19.93
C ARG A 190 8.80 31.34 -19.10
N PRO A 191 7.84 31.72 -18.26
CA PRO A 191 7.98 32.90 -17.40
C PRO A 191 8.99 32.65 -16.27
N ARG A 192 9.60 33.70 -15.76
CA ARG A 192 10.38 33.62 -14.52
C ARG A 192 9.45 33.41 -13.34
N GLY A 193 9.93 32.66 -12.32
CA GLY A 193 9.15 32.34 -11.14
C GLY A 193 8.32 31.06 -11.33
N VAL A 194 7.14 31.01 -10.71
CA VAL A 194 6.26 29.84 -10.73
C VAL A 194 5.37 29.83 -11.95
N CYS A 195 5.34 28.74 -12.68
CA CYS A 195 4.46 28.55 -13.84
C CYS A 195 3.92 27.12 -13.93
N LEU A 196 2.86 26.93 -14.70
CA LEU A 196 2.35 25.63 -15.08
C LEU A 196 2.85 25.29 -16.48
N VAL A 197 3.38 24.08 -16.63
CA VAL A 197 3.92 23.58 -17.92
C VAL A 197 3.09 22.38 -18.35
N LYS A 198 2.47 22.47 -19.51
CA LYS A 198 1.81 21.35 -20.19
C LYS A 198 2.83 20.63 -21.07
N PHE A 199 2.89 19.32 -20.95
CA PHE A 199 3.77 18.45 -21.72
C PHE A 199 3.01 17.75 -22.86
N SER A 200 3.76 17.23 -23.84
CA SER A 200 3.22 16.53 -25.01
C SER A 200 2.44 15.25 -24.67
N ASP A 201 2.63 14.70 -23.47
CA ASP A 201 1.90 13.54 -22.93
C ASP A 201 0.59 13.93 -22.22
N GLY A 202 0.21 15.21 -22.26
CA GLY A 202 -1.00 15.75 -21.65
C GLY A 202 -0.86 16.15 -20.17
N ARG A 203 0.23 15.77 -19.50
CA ARG A 203 0.47 16.13 -18.10
C ARG A 203 0.74 17.63 -17.94
N VAL A 204 0.29 18.18 -16.83
CA VAL A 204 0.57 19.56 -16.42
C VAL A 204 1.35 19.54 -15.13
N ARG A 205 2.48 20.24 -15.08
CA ARG A 205 3.33 20.34 -13.88
C ARG A 205 3.56 21.79 -13.50
N LYS A 206 3.56 22.05 -12.20
CA LYS A 206 4.03 23.32 -11.62
C LYS A 206 5.56 23.30 -11.62
N MET A 207 6.16 24.34 -12.19
CA MET A 207 7.62 24.47 -12.26
C MET A 207 8.07 25.82 -11.74
N VAL A 208 9.26 25.87 -11.16
CA VAL A 208 9.92 27.12 -10.74
C VAL A 208 11.05 27.39 -11.71
N SER A 209 11.07 28.57 -12.28
CA SER A 209 12.16 29.06 -13.14
C SER A 209 12.99 30.09 -12.37
N LYS A 210 14.28 29.87 -12.28
CA LYS A 210 15.26 30.86 -11.79
C LYS A 210 15.52 31.93 -12.85
#